data_10eb0e2aace26a3240d6e6057f1ed77e
#
_entry.id   10eb0e2aace26a3240d6e6057f1ed77e
#
_cell.length_a   1.000
_cell.length_b   1.000
_cell.length_c   1.000
_cell.angle_alpha   90.00
_cell.angle_beta   90.00
_cell.angle_gamma   90.00
#
_symmetry.space_group_name_H-M   'P 1'
#
loop_
_entity.id
_entity.type
_entity.pdbx_description
1 polymer ?
#
loop_
_entity_poly.entity_id
_entity_poly.type
_entity_poly.pdbx_seq_one_letter_code
_entity_poly.pdbx_strand_id
1 'polypeptide(L)'
;MAGLYFEEFTIGQIFQHAIHRTLTETDNVLFTAMTHNPARLHLDEEYCRTETEFGQRIVNSGFTLSLMVGISVHDTTLGTTVANLGWDEVRFPAPLFHGDTIRVESEVLEIRESKSRPQNGIIVFAHRAYNQKNQLVAVCKRSALMLRKPA
;
A
#
# COMPACT_ATOMS: atom_id res chain seq x y z
N MET A 1 18.24 9.23 -1.15
CA MET A 1 18.57 8.30 -2.25
C MET A 1 17.32 8.09 -3.06
N ALA A 2 17.38 8.06 -4.38
CA ALA A 2 16.20 7.77 -5.21
C ALA A 2 15.85 6.27 -5.12
N GLY A 3 14.68 5.90 -5.61
CA GLY A 3 14.32 4.50 -5.83
C GLY A 3 15.19 3.86 -6.91
N LEU A 4 14.88 2.63 -7.25
CA LEU A 4 15.64 1.85 -8.23
C LEU A 4 15.14 2.09 -9.66
N TYR A 5 16.03 2.06 -10.64
CA TYR A 5 15.67 2.01 -12.05
C TYR A 5 15.27 0.60 -12.48
N PHE A 6 14.61 0.49 -13.62
CA PHE A 6 14.11 -0.79 -14.14
C PHE A 6 15.13 -1.93 -14.12
N GLU A 7 16.37 -1.66 -14.52
CA GLU A 7 17.44 -2.65 -14.60
C GLU A 7 18.01 -3.10 -13.25
N GLU A 8 17.62 -2.43 -12.15
CA GLU A 8 18.15 -2.70 -10.82
C GLU A 8 17.28 -3.67 -10.02
N PHE A 9 16.11 -4.03 -10.54
CA PHE A 9 15.24 -5.00 -9.91
C PHE A 9 15.59 -6.42 -10.32
N THR A 10 15.36 -7.36 -9.39
CA THR A 10 15.52 -8.79 -9.62
C THR A 10 14.25 -9.51 -9.18
N ILE A 11 13.76 -10.48 -9.98
CA ILE A 11 12.59 -11.29 -9.61
C ILE A 11 12.87 -12.02 -8.29
N GLY A 12 11.90 -12.00 -7.37
CA GLY A 12 12.01 -12.56 -6.03
C GLY A 12 12.74 -11.67 -5.02
N GLN A 13 13.21 -10.48 -5.44
CA GLN A 13 13.79 -9.51 -4.50
C GLN A 13 12.74 -9.03 -3.52
N ILE A 14 13.08 -9.06 -2.22
CA ILE A 14 12.20 -8.64 -1.12
C ILE A 14 12.76 -7.38 -0.47
N PHE A 15 11.90 -6.37 -0.30
CA PHE A 15 12.17 -5.15 0.43
C PHE A 15 11.43 -5.18 1.76
N GLN A 16 12.17 -5.18 2.86
CA GLN A 16 11.61 -4.94 4.19
C GLN A 16 11.71 -3.44 4.46
N HIS A 17 10.57 -2.74 4.36
CA HIS A 17 10.58 -1.28 4.48
C HIS A 17 10.81 -0.85 5.94
N ALA A 18 11.71 0.10 6.13
CA ALA A 18 12.09 0.58 7.47
C ALA A 18 10.99 1.41 8.16
N ILE A 19 10.04 1.95 7.38
CA ILE A 19 8.96 2.78 7.93
C ILE A 19 7.90 1.90 8.57
N HIS A 20 7.70 2.10 9.88
CA HIS A 20 6.55 1.60 10.62
C HIS A 20 5.62 2.77 10.91
N ARG A 21 4.31 2.59 10.74
CA ARG A 21 3.34 3.69 10.87
C ARG A 21 2.17 3.28 11.76
N THR A 22 1.99 4.00 12.85
CA THR A 22 0.80 3.88 13.70
C THR A 22 -0.35 4.67 13.08
N LEU A 23 -1.50 4.02 12.93
CA LEU A 23 -2.70 4.64 12.38
C LEU A 23 -3.44 5.41 13.47
N THR A 24 -3.81 6.64 13.16
CA THR A 24 -4.51 7.52 14.09
C THR A 24 -5.98 7.69 13.70
N GLU A 25 -6.79 8.14 14.65
CA GLU A 25 -8.17 8.54 14.36
C GLU A 25 -8.22 9.63 13.29
N THR A 26 -7.32 10.61 13.36
CA THR A 26 -7.23 11.69 12.36
C THR A 26 -6.98 11.16 10.95
N ASP A 27 -6.08 10.19 10.79
CA ASP A 27 -5.81 9.55 9.49
C ASP A 27 -7.10 9.00 8.88
N ASN A 28 -7.85 8.24 9.67
CA ASN A 28 -9.05 7.56 9.23
C ASN A 28 -10.19 8.53 8.92
N VAL A 29 -10.49 9.43 9.83
CA VAL A 29 -11.60 10.40 9.69
C VAL A 29 -11.33 11.35 8.53
N LEU A 30 -10.11 11.88 8.43
CA LEU A 30 -9.73 12.81 7.36
C LEU A 30 -9.80 12.13 5.99
N PHE A 31 -9.21 10.95 5.82
CA PHE A 31 -9.25 10.22 4.56
C PHE A 31 -10.70 9.88 4.15
N THR A 32 -11.49 9.40 5.10
CA THR A 32 -12.90 9.04 4.87
C THR A 32 -13.72 10.26 4.44
N ALA A 33 -13.50 11.42 5.07
CA ALA A 33 -14.15 12.68 4.70
C ALA A 33 -13.71 13.15 3.29
N MET A 34 -12.41 13.13 3.00
CA MET A 34 -11.86 13.55 1.70
C MET A 34 -12.36 12.69 0.53
N THR A 35 -12.69 11.44 0.78
CA THR A 35 -13.22 10.53 -0.23
C THR A 35 -14.74 10.49 -0.29
N HIS A 36 -15.44 11.39 0.42
CA HIS A 36 -16.90 11.44 0.51
C HIS A 36 -17.56 10.12 0.94
N ASN A 37 -16.86 9.31 1.74
CA ASN A 37 -17.39 8.05 2.24
C ASN A 37 -18.23 8.28 3.52
N PRO A 38 -19.57 8.08 3.51
CA PRO A 38 -20.42 8.32 4.66
C PRO A 38 -20.55 7.12 5.61
N ALA A 39 -19.74 6.06 5.42
CA ALA A 39 -19.90 4.83 6.16
C ALA A 39 -19.64 5.04 7.67
N ARG A 40 -20.65 4.73 8.48
CA ARG A 40 -20.61 4.83 9.95
C ARG A 40 -19.51 3.96 10.56
N LEU A 41 -19.10 2.88 9.88
CA LEU A 41 -17.97 2.02 10.30
C LEU A 41 -16.66 2.76 10.55
N HIS A 42 -16.47 3.91 9.91
CA HIS A 42 -15.24 4.72 10.03
C HIS A 42 -15.44 5.98 10.88
N LEU A 43 -16.69 6.42 11.07
CA LEU A 43 -17.00 7.76 11.58
C LEU A 43 -17.77 7.76 12.90
N ASP A 44 -18.55 6.72 13.18
CA ASP A 44 -19.50 6.67 14.29
C ASP A 44 -19.09 5.59 15.29
N GLU A 45 -18.44 6.04 16.37
CA GLU A 45 -17.93 5.15 17.42
C GLU A 45 -19.06 4.41 18.15
N GLU A 46 -20.17 5.12 18.46
CA GLU A 46 -21.29 4.49 19.20
C GLU A 46 -21.95 3.40 18.36
N TYR A 47 -22.16 3.67 17.07
CA TYR A 47 -22.65 2.65 16.14
C TYR A 47 -21.71 1.44 16.10
N CYS A 48 -20.42 1.68 15.98
CA CYS A 48 -19.45 0.57 15.91
C CYS A 48 -19.45 -0.26 17.20
N ARG A 49 -19.57 0.41 18.34
CA ARG A 49 -19.55 -0.23 19.65
C ARG A 49 -20.80 -1.09 19.91
N THR A 50 -21.98 -0.66 19.45
CA THR A 50 -23.26 -1.29 19.78
C THR A 50 -23.84 -2.17 18.67
N GLU A 51 -23.53 -1.87 17.40
CA GLU A 51 -24.21 -2.47 16.25
C GLU A 51 -23.28 -3.32 15.36
N THR A 52 -21.97 -3.36 15.64
CA THR A 52 -21.02 -4.10 14.82
C THR A 52 -20.21 -5.13 15.63
N GLU A 53 -19.75 -6.17 14.96
CA GLU A 53 -18.84 -7.16 15.53
C GLU A 53 -17.48 -6.62 15.93
N PHE A 54 -17.09 -5.44 15.39
CA PHE A 54 -15.78 -4.83 15.62
C PHE A 54 -15.67 -4.13 16.97
N GLY A 55 -16.78 -3.66 17.54
CA GLY A 55 -16.82 -2.95 18.82
C GLY A 55 -16.13 -1.58 18.84
N GLN A 56 -15.59 -1.13 17.71
CA GLN A 56 -14.88 0.15 17.52
C GLN A 56 -14.81 0.48 16.04
N ARG A 57 -14.48 1.74 15.71
CA ARG A 57 -14.32 2.16 14.31
C ARG A 57 -13.15 1.45 13.65
N ILE A 58 -13.36 0.91 12.45
CA ILE A 58 -12.29 0.32 11.63
C ILE A 58 -11.68 1.37 10.69
N VAL A 59 -10.41 1.21 10.39
CA VAL A 59 -9.69 2.06 9.43
C VAL A 59 -10.21 1.80 8.02
N ASN A 60 -10.41 2.87 7.26
CA ASN A 60 -10.82 2.81 5.87
C ASN A 60 -9.80 2.01 5.04
N SER A 61 -10.24 0.98 4.35
CA SER A 61 -9.38 0.10 3.57
C SER A 61 -8.67 0.82 2.42
N GLY A 62 -9.28 1.85 1.84
CA GLY A 62 -8.64 2.71 0.84
C GLY A 62 -7.43 3.45 1.41
N PHE A 63 -7.52 3.93 2.65
CA PHE A 63 -6.38 4.51 3.36
C PHE A 63 -5.28 3.47 3.58
N THR A 64 -5.64 2.27 4.04
CA THR A 64 -4.68 1.18 4.27
C THR A 64 -3.93 0.82 2.98
N LEU A 65 -4.63 0.68 1.86
CA LEU A 65 -4.02 0.41 0.55
C LEU A 65 -3.04 1.52 0.16
N SER A 66 -3.48 2.78 0.25
CA SER A 66 -2.65 3.93 -0.12
C SER A 66 -1.42 4.06 0.77
N LEU A 67 -1.56 3.83 2.07
CA LEU A 67 -0.43 3.87 3.02
C LEU A 67 0.56 2.73 2.78
N MET A 68 0.08 1.51 2.55
CA MET A 68 0.93 0.36 2.22
C MET A 68 1.79 0.63 0.98
N VAL A 69 1.18 1.15 -0.08
CA VAL A 69 1.91 1.52 -1.30
C VAL A 69 2.85 2.70 -1.03
N GLY A 70 2.38 3.72 -0.31
CA GLY A 70 3.18 4.90 0.04
C GLY A 70 4.46 4.56 0.80
N ILE A 71 4.40 3.66 1.78
CA ILE A 71 5.58 3.19 2.53
C ILE A 71 6.61 2.53 1.60
N SER A 72 6.16 1.81 0.57
CA SER A 72 7.05 1.13 -0.37
C SER A 72 7.82 2.04 -1.31
N VAL A 73 7.33 3.27 -1.52
CA VAL A 73 7.85 4.18 -2.56
C VAL A 73 9.32 4.54 -2.35
N HIS A 74 9.71 4.85 -1.11
CA HIS A 74 11.06 5.33 -0.80
C HIS A 74 12.16 4.37 -1.29
N ASP A 75 11.98 3.08 -1.04
CA ASP A 75 13.01 2.07 -1.34
C ASP A 75 12.89 1.49 -2.75
N THR A 76 11.76 1.71 -3.42
CA THR A 76 11.49 1.07 -4.71
C THR A 76 11.36 2.04 -5.87
N THR A 77 10.50 3.04 -5.78
CA THR A 77 10.06 3.81 -6.96
C THR A 77 10.23 5.33 -6.85
N LEU A 78 10.82 5.83 -5.75
CA LEU A 78 10.98 7.28 -5.54
C LEU A 78 11.85 7.92 -6.61
N GLY A 79 11.26 8.80 -7.42
CA GLY A 79 11.95 9.51 -8.49
C GLY A 79 12.29 8.67 -9.72
N THR A 80 11.93 7.38 -9.76
CA THR A 80 12.21 6.45 -10.86
C THR A 80 10.96 5.86 -11.48
N THR A 81 9.77 6.11 -10.93
CA THR A 81 8.51 5.72 -11.53
C THR A 81 7.97 6.78 -12.48
N VAL A 82 7.40 6.34 -13.61
CA VAL A 82 6.67 7.19 -14.56
C VAL A 82 5.20 7.24 -14.19
N ALA A 83 4.62 6.08 -13.87
CA ALA A 83 3.20 5.95 -13.54
C ALA A 83 2.91 4.66 -12.76
N ASN A 84 1.88 4.71 -11.94
CA ASN A 84 1.21 3.53 -11.43
C ASN A 84 0.19 3.07 -12.48
N LEU A 85 0.31 1.83 -12.96
CA LEU A 85 -0.57 1.30 -14.01
C LEU A 85 -1.83 0.62 -13.47
N GLY A 86 -1.80 0.21 -12.21
CA GLY A 86 -2.95 -0.42 -11.59
C GLY A 86 -2.60 -1.29 -10.39
N TRP A 87 -3.67 -1.75 -9.73
CA TRP A 87 -3.64 -2.70 -8.65
C TRP A 87 -4.50 -3.91 -9.00
N ASP A 88 -3.99 -5.09 -8.71
CA ASP A 88 -4.69 -6.35 -8.85
C ASP A 88 -4.68 -7.12 -7.52
N GLU A 89 -5.59 -8.05 -7.37
CA GLU A 89 -5.69 -8.94 -6.20
C GLU A 89 -5.64 -8.19 -4.86
N VAL A 90 -6.32 -7.05 -4.77
CA VAL A 90 -6.40 -6.25 -3.55
C VAL A 90 -7.29 -6.97 -2.54
N ARG A 91 -6.74 -7.25 -1.34
CA ARG A 91 -7.48 -7.91 -0.25
C ARG A 91 -7.10 -7.33 1.11
N PHE A 92 -8.05 -7.38 2.03
CA PHE A 92 -7.92 -6.92 3.41
C PHE A 92 -8.34 -8.06 4.34
N PRO A 93 -7.42 -9.02 4.65
CA PRO A 93 -7.75 -10.23 5.39
C PRO A 93 -8.18 -9.99 6.84
N ALA A 94 -7.76 -8.87 7.43
CA ALA A 94 -8.11 -8.49 8.79
C ALA A 94 -8.31 -6.97 8.91
N PRO A 95 -9.21 -6.51 9.79
CA PRO A 95 -9.42 -5.09 10.04
C PRO A 95 -8.22 -4.45 10.73
N LEU A 96 -8.06 -3.15 10.51
CA LEU A 96 -7.16 -2.29 11.27
C LEU A 96 -7.98 -1.32 12.11
N PHE A 97 -7.46 -1.01 13.28
CA PHE A 97 -8.06 -0.09 14.24
C PHE A 97 -7.13 1.09 14.52
N HIS A 98 -7.69 2.17 15.05
CA HIS A 98 -6.88 3.30 15.54
C HIS A 98 -5.90 2.79 16.60
N GLY A 99 -4.65 3.17 16.49
CA GLY A 99 -3.57 2.71 17.37
C GLY A 99 -2.80 1.49 16.85
N ASP A 100 -3.31 0.77 15.85
CA ASP A 100 -2.53 -0.28 15.20
C ASP A 100 -1.32 0.32 14.46
N THR A 101 -0.22 -0.42 14.48
CA THR A 101 1.01 -0.05 13.76
C THR A 101 1.26 -1.04 12.66
N ILE A 102 1.42 -0.55 11.44
CA ILE A 102 1.75 -1.40 10.29
C ILE A 102 3.22 -1.31 9.91
N ARG A 103 3.76 -2.42 9.43
CA ARG A 103 4.98 -2.54 8.65
C ARG A 103 4.64 -3.11 7.28
N VAL A 104 5.47 -2.85 6.30
CA VAL A 104 5.23 -3.27 4.91
C VAL A 104 6.45 -4.00 4.36
N GLU A 105 6.20 -5.01 3.56
CA GLU A 105 7.18 -5.62 2.68
C GLU A 105 6.70 -5.62 1.25
N SER A 106 7.65 -5.60 0.32
CA SER A 106 7.39 -5.67 -1.12
C SER A 106 8.27 -6.72 -1.76
N GLU A 107 7.71 -7.49 -2.69
CA GLU A 107 8.40 -8.52 -3.45
C GLU A 107 8.25 -8.22 -4.94
N VAL A 108 9.34 -8.35 -5.70
CA VAL A 108 9.31 -8.24 -7.16
C VAL A 108 8.80 -9.55 -7.75
N LEU A 109 7.61 -9.53 -8.33
CA LEU A 109 7.00 -10.71 -8.94
C LEU A 109 7.33 -10.88 -10.41
N GLU A 110 7.39 -9.76 -11.15
CA GLU A 110 7.56 -9.76 -12.60
C GLU A 110 8.35 -8.54 -13.06
N ILE A 111 9.21 -8.76 -14.06
CA ILE A 111 9.98 -7.73 -14.75
C ILE A 111 9.71 -7.93 -16.24
N ARG A 112 9.16 -6.92 -16.91
CA ARG A 112 8.88 -7.02 -18.35
C ARG A 112 9.03 -5.69 -19.08
N GLU A 113 9.32 -5.79 -20.36
CA GLU A 113 9.37 -4.64 -21.26
C GLU A 113 7.99 -4.01 -21.45
N SER A 114 7.93 -2.68 -21.56
CA SER A 114 6.70 -2.01 -21.94
C SER A 114 6.54 -2.02 -23.46
N LYS A 115 5.47 -2.67 -23.97
CA LYS A 115 5.19 -2.73 -25.42
C LYS A 115 4.80 -1.37 -25.99
N SER A 116 4.07 -0.56 -25.23
CA SER A 116 3.59 0.76 -25.66
C SER A 116 4.61 1.88 -25.43
N ARG A 117 5.59 1.65 -24.56
CA ARG A 117 6.64 2.60 -24.21
C ARG A 117 7.99 1.90 -24.10
N PRO A 118 8.66 1.61 -25.23
CA PRO A 118 9.91 0.82 -25.26
C PRO A 118 11.06 1.42 -24.43
N GLN A 119 11.02 2.73 -24.17
CA GLN A 119 11.97 3.43 -23.32
C GLN A 119 11.74 3.19 -21.82
N ASN A 120 10.70 2.47 -21.45
CA ASN A 120 10.35 2.17 -20.08
C ASN A 120 10.19 0.66 -19.87
N GLY A 121 10.29 0.21 -18.65
CA GLY A 121 9.98 -1.13 -18.23
C GLY A 121 8.82 -1.18 -17.23
N ILE A 122 8.28 -2.36 -17.01
CA ILE A 122 7.21 -2.58 -16.04
C ILE A 122 7.69 -3.54 -14.96
N ILE A 123 7.53 -3.12 -13.71
CA ILE A 123 7.78 -3.96 -12.55
C ILE A 123 6.43 -4.27 -11.88
N VAL A 124 6.17 -5.55 -11.62
CA VAL A 124 5.03 -5.98 -10.83
C VAL A 124 5.50 -6.35 -9.43
N PHE A 125 4.98 -5.64 -8.43
CA PHE A 125 5.24 -5.89 -7.02
C PHE A 125 4.07 -6.61 -6.36
N ALA A 126 4.34 -7.51 -5.42
CA ALA A 126 3.42 -7.83 -4.34
C ALA A 126 3.74 -6.93 -3.15
N HIS A 127 2.77 -6.22 -2.63
CA HIS A 127 2.88 -5.47 -1.37
C HIS A 127 2.06 -6.16 -0.30
N ARG A 128 2.63 -6.30 0.90
CA ARG A 128 1.98 -6.91 2.06
C ARG A 128 2.16 -6.02 3.28
N ALA A 129 1.06 -5.70 3.95
CA ALA A 129 1.09 -4.97 5.22
C ALA A 129 0.71 -5.89 6.36
N TYR A 130 1.45 -5.79 7.45
CA TYR A 130 1.24 -6.55 8.68
C TYR A 130 1.07 -5.60 9.85
N ASN A 131 0.19 -5.93 10.79
CA ASN A 131 0.06 -5.18 12.03
C ASN A 131 1.15 -5.56 13.05
N GLN A 132 1.14 -4.96 14.23
CA GLN A 132 2.10 -5.20 15.32
C GLN A 132 2.07 -6.64 15.86
N LYS A 133 1.01 -7.41 15.55
CA LYS A 133 0.88 -8.84 15.91
C LYS A 133 1.31 -9.77 14.78
N ASN A 134 1.98 -9.24 13.74
CA ASN A 134 2.35 -9.97 12.51
C ASN A 134 1.17 -10.57 11.73
N GLN A 135 -0.03 -10.05 11.92
CA GLN A 135 -1.19 -10.44 11.16
C GLN A 135 -1.21 -9.70 9.82
N LEU A 136 -1.43 -10.41 8.71
CA LEU A 136 -1.60 -9.82 7.39
C LEU A 136 -2.91 -9.02 7.34
N VAL A 137 -2.81 -7.73 7.06
CA VAL A 137 -3.96 -6.80 7.07
C VAL A 137 -4.30 -6.23 5.69
N ALA A 138 -3.33 -6.20 4.78
CA ALA A 138 -3.55 -5.82 3.39
C ALA A 138 -2.55 -6.49 2.48
N VAL A 139 -2.98 -6.77 1.26
CA VAL A 139 -2.13 -7.28 0.18
C VAL A 139 -2.65 -6.77 -1.16
N CYS A 140 -1.73 -6.47 -2.07
CA CYS A 140 -2.07 -6.21 -3.46
C CYS A 140 -0.91 -6.56 -4.39
N LYS A 141 -1.20 -6.75 -5.68
CA LYS A 141 -0.21 -6.65 -6.76
C LYS A 141 -0.28 -5.25 -7.34
N ARG A 142 0.87 -4.63 -7.60
CA ARG A 142 0.96 -3.31 -8.23
C ARG A 142 1.86 -3.36 -9.44
N SER A 143 1.38 -2.87 -10.57
CA SER A 143 2.17 -2.70 -11.79
C SER A 143 2.64 -1.25 -11.88
N ALA A 144 3.96 -1.03 -11.91
CA ALA A 144 4.58 0.28 -12.01
C ALA A 144 5.37 0.40 -13.31
N LEU A 145 5.16 1.50 -14.04
CA LEU A 145 5.95 1.88 -15.20
C LEU A 145 7.20 2.62 -14.72
N MET A 146 8.37 2.09 -15.04
CA MET A 146 9.65 2.54 -14.49
C MET A 146 10.53 3.19 -15.53
N LEU A 147 11.30 4.17 -15.11
CA LEU A 147 12.40 4.72 -15.90
C LEU A 147 13.53 3.70 -16.00
N ARG A 148 14.25 3.75 -17.13
CA ARG A 148 15.53 3.08 -17.30
C ARG A 148 16.67 3.96 -16.80
N LYS A 149 17.80 3.35 -16.48
CA LYS A 149 19.02 4.09 -16.14
C LYS A 149 19.37 5.04 -17.27
N PRO A 150 19.73 6.28 -16.94
CA PRO A 150 20.35 7.16 -17.93
C PRO A 150 21.62 6.53 -18.52
N ALA A 151 21.84 6.75 -19.82
CA ALA A 151 23.04 6.29 -20.52
C ALA A 151 24.30 6.98 -20.00
#